data_431112f75be74e5c963ac84055ae9fd6
#
_entry.id   431112f75be74e5c963ac84055ae9fd6
#
_cell.length_a   1.000
_cell.length_b   1.000
_cell.length_c   1.000
_cell.angle_alpha   90.00
_cell.angle_beta   90.00
_cell.angle_gamma   90.00
#
_symmetry.space_group_name_H-M   'P 1'
#
loop_
_entity.id
_entity.type
_entity.pdbx_description
1 polymer ?
#
loop_
_entity_poly.entity_id
_entity_poly.type
_entity_poly.pdbx_seq_one_letter_code
_entity_poly.pdbx_strand_id
1 'polypeptide(L)'
;LNKRTWLTKLRKRKKMTQQEVAAKAFIERSYYAQIENGIRKPSPEVTIKLGQVLDFHASSFNLEENPFSIALQNAPVILAHCDTQLRYTWIFNTPDLIPEDHIGKTDMELDDNEGNRALMKLKEEVLIEKMPISRVITLPLPSGEISYNVYAHPLLNEDGAIIGVATASTEIHKNRANEEI
;
A
#
# COMPACT_ATOMS: atom_id res chain seq x y z
N LEU A 1 6.06 17.18 -12.32
CA LEU A 1 5.10 16.85 -11.25
C LEU A 1 4.27 15.68 -11.77
N ASN A 2 4.35 14.53 -11.11
CA ASN A 2 3.65 13.33 -11.56
C ASN A 2 2.21 13.33 -11.00
N LYS A 3 1.25 13.05 -11.90
CA LYS A 3 -0.16 12.86 -11.53
C LYS A 3 -0.26 11.75 -10.48
N ARG A 4 -1.02 11.98 -9.41
CA ARG A 4 -1.30 11.00 -8.36
C ARG A 4 -2.35 9.98 -8.83
N THR A 5 -1.93 9.06 -9.68
CA THR A 5 -2.81 8.04 -10.26
C THR A 5 -3.43 7.15 -9.21
N TRP A 6 -2.70 6.85 -8.13
CA TRP A 6 -3.19 6.10 -6.98
C TRP A 6 -4.42 6.78 -6.33
N LEU A 7 -4.37 8.11 -6.14
CA LEU A 7 -5.48 8.87 -5.56
C LEU A 7 -6.71 8.86 -6.48
N THR A 8 -6.48 9.02 -7.79
CA THR A 8 -7.54 8.89 -8.81
C THR A 8 -8.20 7.52 -8.77
N LYS A 9 -7.43 6.44 -8.60
CA LYS A 9 -7.95 5.05 -8.52
C LYS A 9 -8.80 4.85 -7.27
N LEU A 10 -8.35 5.32 -6.10
CA LEU A 10 -9.13 5.24 -4.85
C LEU A 10 -10.47 5.98 -4.99
N ARG A 11 -10.45 7.19 -5.55
CA ARG A 11 -11.68 7.96 -5.81
C ARG A 11 -12.65 7.21 -6.74
N LYS A 12 -12.14 6.70 -7.86
CA LYS A 12 -12.96 5.97 -8.85
C LYS A 12 -13.54 4.67 -8.27
N ARG A 13 -12.77 3.94 -7.43
CA ARG A 13 -13.26 2.75 -6.72
C ARG A 13 -14.48 3.09 -5.86
N LYS A 14 -14.47 4.22 -5.20
CA LYS A 14 -15.62 4.72 -4.42
C LYS A 14 -16.73 5.33 -5.30
N LYS A 15 -16.61 5.29 -6.63
CA LYS A 15 -17.56 5.86 -7.60
C LYS A 15 -17.83 7.36 -7.37
N MET A 16 -16.84 8.08 -6.83
CA MET A 16 -16.97 9.50 -6.50
C MET A 16 -16.40 10.39 -7.60
N THR A 17 -17.04 11.52 -7.84
CA THR A 17 -16.51 12.63 -8.64
C THR A 17 -15.50 13.45 -7.83
N GLN A 18 -14.67 14.26 -8.49
CA GLN A 18 -13.78 15.19 -7.80
C GLN A 18 -14.55 16.18 -6.93
N GLN A 19 -15.76 16.58 -7.36
CA GLN A 19 -16.63 17.47 -6.60
C GLN A 19 -17.11 16.85 -5.29
N GLU A 20 -17.51 15.57 -5.31
CA GLU A 20 -17.97 14.86 -4.12
C GLU A 20 -16.86 14.64 -3.11
N VAL A 21 -15.64 14.28 -3.58
CA VAL A 21 -14.49 14.15 -2.68
C VAL A 21 -14.15 15.50 -2.04
N ALA A 22 -14.10 16.56 -2.84
CA ALA A 22 -13.79 17.90 -2.35
C ALA A 22 -14.82 18.36 -1.30
N ALA A 23 -16.11 18.17 -1.58
CA ALA A 23 -17.19 18.53 -0.65
C ALA A 23 -17.08 17.77 0.68
N LYS A 24 -16.82 16.45 0.63
CA LYS A 24 -16.66 15.64 1.86
C LYS A 24 -15.38 15.97 2.64
N ALA A 25 -14.32 16.39 1.96
CA ALA A 25 -13.08 16.85 2.59
C ALA A 25 -13.12 18.32 3.02
N PHE A 26 -14.23 19.04 2.77
CA PHE A 26 -14.41 20.47 3.06
C PHE A 26 -13.37 21.35 2.38
N ILE A 27 -13.07 21.07 1.10
CA ILE A 27 -12.16 21.85 0.26
C ILE A 27 -12.81 22.18 -1.09
N GLU A 28 -12.23 23.16 -1.81
CA GLU A 28 -12.66 23.50 -3.15
C GLU A 28 -12.33 22.39 -4.16
N ARG A 29 -13.24 22.14 -5.13
CA ARG A 29 -13.01 21.15 -6.20
C ARG A 29 -11.71 21.43 -6.97
N SER A 30 -11.44 22.72 -7.27
CA SER A 30 -10.23 23.15 -7.99
C SER A 30 -8.96 22.77 -7.21
N TYR A 31 -8.97 22.90 -5.89
CA TYR A 31 -7.87 22.51 -5.03
C TYR A 31 -7.68 20.98 -5.01
N TYR A 32 -8.75 20.21 -4.88
CA TYR A 32 -8.68 18.76 -4.98
C TYR A 32 -8.13 18.30 -6.34
N ALA A 33 -8.59 18.89 -7.44
CA ALA A 33 -8.10 18.59 -8.78
C ALA A 33 -6.59 18.87 -8.92
N GLN A 34 -6.07 19.94 -8.34
CA GLN A 34 -4.64 20.24 -8.30
C GLN A 34 -3.86 19.21 -7.47
N ILE A 35 -4.43 18.76 -6.35
CA ILE A 35 -3.84 17.70 -5.54
C ILE A 35 -3.79 16.39 -6.34
N GLU A 36 -4.89 15.95 -6.96
CA GLU A 36 -4.97 14.72 -7.75
C GLU A 36 -4.03 14.74 -8.97
N ASN A 37 -3.84 15.92 -9.58
CA ASN A 37 -2.91 16.09 -10.70
C ASN A 37 -1.45 16.29 -10.29
N GLY A 38 -1.11 16.23 -9.00
CA GLY A 38 0.24 16.39 -8.50
C GLY A 38 0.75 17.83 -8.53
N ILE A 39 -0.09 18.81 -8.89
CA ILE A 39 0.29 20.22 -9.01
C ILE A 39 0.49 20.85 -7.63
N ARG A 40 -0.27 20.37 -6.63
CA ARG A 40 -0.24 20.94 -5.29
C ARG A 40 -0.13 19.85 -4.22
N LYS A 41 0.65 20.12 -3.19
CA LYS A 41 0.71 19.27 -1.99
C LYS A 41 -0.40 19.69 -1.03
N PRO A 42 -1.21 18.74 -0.49
CA PRO A 42 -2.21 19.07 0.52
C PRO A 42 -1.54 19.44 1.84
N SER A 43 -2.21 20.27 2.66
CA SER A 43 -1.81 20.47 4.05
C SER A 43 -2.02 19.20 4.86
N PRO A 44 -1.36 19.01 6.02
CA PRO A 44 -1.57 17.86 6.90
C PRO A 44 -3.06 17.63 7.23
N GLU A 45 -3.79 18.69 7.56
CA GLU A 45 -5.23 18.64 7.85
C GLU A 45 -6.04 18.12 6.66
N VAL A 46 -5.76 18.63 5.45
CA VAL A 46 -6.45 18.19 4.21
C VAL A 46 -6.08 16.75 3.89
N THR A 47 -4.84 16.33 4.13
CA THR A 47 -4.38 14.96 3.94
C THR A 47 -5.18 13.98 4.79
N ILE A 48 -5.40 14.29 6.07
CA ILE A 48 -6.21 13.49 6.99
C ILE A 48 -7.65 13.37 6.49
N LYS A 49 -8.28 14.50 6.15
CA LYS A 49 -9.65 14.51 5.61
C LYS A 49 -9.80 13.68 4.34
N LEU A 50 -8.84 13.79 3.42
CA LEU A 50 -8.82 12.96 2.20
C LEU A 50 -8.65 11.48 2.52
N GLY A 51 -7.80 11.14 3.51
CA GLY A 51 -7.61 9.78 4.00
C GLY A 51 -8.92 9.19 4.53
N GLN A 52 -9.66 9.94 5.33
CA GLN A 52 -10.98 9.53 5.86
C GLN A 52 -12.02 9.34 4.74
N VAL A 53 -12.03 10.21 3.73
CA VAL A 53 -13.00 10.13 2.61
C VAL A 53 -12.71 8.96 1.68
N LEU A 54 -11.44 8.66 1.42
CA LEU A 54 -11.01 7.71 0.40
C LEU A 54 -10.40 6.41 0.97
N ASP A 55 -10.44 6.22 2.30
CA ASP A 55 -9.94 5.05 3.05
C ASP A 55 -8.45 4.75 2.77
N PHE A 56 -7.58 5.73 3.01
CA PHE A 56 -6.14 5.55 2.98
C PHE A 56 -5.46 6.26 4.15
N HIS A 57 -4.26 5.80 4.51
CA HIS A 57 -3.49 6.45 5.57
C HIS A 57 -2.84 7.75 5.07
N ALA A 58 -2.90 8.80 5.89
CA ALA A 58 -2.41 10.15 5.55
C ALA A 58 -0.92 10.16 5.13
N SER A 59 -0.10 9.26 5.69
CA SER A 59 1.34 9.14 5.34
C SER A 59 1.60 8.86 3.85
N SER A 60 0.61 8.36 3.10
CA SER A 60 0.76 8.10 1.66
C SER A 60 1.17 9.34 0.85
N PHE A 61 0.84 10.55 1.32
CA PHE A 61 1.32 11.79 0.72
C PHE A 61 2.76 12.16 1.10
N ASN A 62 3.23 11.70 2.27
CA ASN A 62 4.56 12.08 2.77
C ASN A 62 5.69 11.33 2.07
N LEU A 63 5.39 10.21 1.44
CA LEU A 63 6.40 9.35 0.80
C LEU A 63 6.89 9.88 -0.55
N GLU A 64 6.16 10.82 -1.18
CA GLU A 64 6.56 11.44 -2.45
C GLU A 64 7.86 12.26 -2.35
N GLU A 65 8.21 12.76 -1.15
CA GLU A 65 9.38 13.62 -0.91
C GLU A 65 10.24 13.14 0.29
N ASN A 66 10.03 11.91 0.76
CA ASN A 66 10.70 11.40 1.94
C ASN A 66 12.12 10.91 1.58
N PRO A 67 13.18 11.32 2.29
CA PRO A 67 14.54 10.82 2.09
C PRO A 67 14.64 9.29 2.16
N PHE A 68 13.77 8.64 2.92
CA PHE A 68 13.70 7.18 2.99
C PHE A 68 13.30 6.52 1.67
N SER A 69 12.52 7.19 0.82
CA SER A 69 12.16 6.65 -0.50
C SER A 69 13.39 6.48 -1.39
N ILE A 70 14.36 7.39 -1.32
CA ILE A 70 15.62 7.31 -2.05
C ILE A 70 16.50 6.18 -1.48
N ALA A 71 16.59 6.08 -0.14
CA ALA A 71 17.41 5.06 0.52
C ALA A 71 16.85 3.63 0.31
N LEU A 72 15.52 3.51 0.24
CA LEU A 72 14.84 2.23 0.02
C LEU A 72 14.64 1.91 -1.47
N GLN A 73 14.88 2.85 -2.36
CA GLN A 73 14.80 2.60 -3.80
C GLN A 73 15.82 1.51 -4.19
N ASN A 74 15.33 0.44 -4.85
CA ASN A 74 16.10 -0.75 -5.19
C ASN A 74 16.56 -1.62 -3.98
N ALA A 75 16.14 -1.32 -2.75
CA ALA A 75 16.32 -2.24 -1.65
C ALA A 75 15.39 -3.46 -1.81
N PRO A 76 15.78 -4.67 -1.36
CA PRO A 76 14.94 -5.86 -1.45
C PRO A 76 13.82 -5.85 -0.39
N VAL A 77 13.07 -4.77 -0.36
CA VAL A 77 11.97 -4.53 0.59
C VAL A 77 10.75 -3.98 -0.15
N ILE A 78 9.58 -4.58 0.09
CA ILE A 78 8.30 -4.10 -0.39
C ILE A 78 7.52 -3.59 0.81
N LEU A 79 7.00 -2.37 0.73
CA LEU A 79 6.15 -1.77 1.75
C LEU A 79 4.76 -1.57 1.18
N ALA A 80 3.71 -1.90 1.96
CA ALA A 80 2.35 -1.71 1.49
C ALA A 80 1.36 -1.39 2.61
N HIS A 81 0.28 -0.71 2.24
CA HIS A 81 -0.92 -0.52 3.06
C HIS A 81 -2.13 -1.12 2.34
N CYS A 82 -2.97 -1.81 3.11
CA CYS A 82 -4.27 -2.29 2.67
C CYS A 82 -5.36 -1.67 3.56
N ASP A 83 -6.57 -1.56 3.03
CA ASP A 83 -7.76 -1.25 3.85
C ASP A 83 -8.24 -2.47 4.64
N THR A 84 -9.35 -2.35 5.39
CA THR A 84 -9.94 -3.45 6.15
C THR A 84 -10.56 -4.55 5.29
N GLN A 85 -10.69 -4.33 3.98
CA GLN A 85 -11.09 -5.34 2.99
C GLN A 85 -9.86 -5.96 2.30
N LEU A 86 -8.65 -5.70 2.82
CA LEU A 86 -7.35 -6.16 2.33
C LEU A 86 -7.01 -5.69 0.91
N ARG A 87 -7.65 -4.59 0.45
CA ARG A 87 -7.34 -3.98 -0.83
C ARG A 87 -6.20 -3.00 -0.68
N TYR A 88 -5.21 -3.08 -1.55
CA TYR A 88 -4.08 -2.16 -1.54
C TYR A 88 -4.53 -0.71 -1.69
N THR A 89 -4.14 0.13 -0.76
CA THR A 89 -4.33 1.58 -0.79
C THR A 89 -3.04 2.31 -1.13
N TRP A 90 -1.91 1.68 -0.86
CA TRP A 90 -0.57 2.16 -1.18
C TRP A 90 0.41 0.99 -1.23
N ILE A 91 1.40 1.08 -2.13
CA ILE A 91 2.49 0.12 -2.25
C ILE A 91 3.75 0.81 -2.76
N PHE A 92 4.91 0.36 -2.30
CA PHE A 92 6.22 0.87 -2.65
C PHE A 92 7.19 -0.26 -2.97
N ASN A 93 8.00 -0.06 -4.02
CA ASN A 93 9.14 -0.89 -4.39
C ASN A 93 8.77 -2.33 -4.80
N THR A 94 7.68 -2.49 -5.55
CA THR A 94 7.31 -3.78 -6.14
C THR A 94 8.29 -4.16 -7.24
N PRO A 95 8.92 -5.34 -7.20
CA PRO A 95 9.71 -5.83 -8.32
C PRO A 95 8.79 -6.12 -9.51
N ASP A 96 9.23 -5.73 -10.70
CA ASP A 96 8.65 -6.06 -12.02
C ASP A 96 7.18 -5.69 -12.26
N LEU A 97 6.52 -4.98 -11.33
CA LEU A 97 5.12 -4.60 -11.46
C LEU A 97 4.93 -3.09 -11.29
N ILE A 98 3.97 -2.54 -12.00
CA ILE A 98 3.57 -1.14 -11.87
C ILE A 98 2.78 -1.00 -10.57
N PRO A 99 3.24 -0.21 -9.56
CA PRO A 99 2.56 -0.08 -8.26
C PRO A 99 1.08 0.27 -8.38
N GLU A 100 0.72 1.10 -9.38
CA GLU A 100 -0.64 1.51 -9.62
C GLU A 100 -1.59 0.37 -9.97
N ASP A 101 -1.10 -0.74 -10.51
CA ASP A 101 -1.95 -1.88 -10.89
C ASP A 101 -2.42 -2.69 -9.68
N HIS A 102 -1.80 -2.50 -8.52
CA HIS A 102 -2.18 -3.09 -7.24
C HIS A 102 -3.32 -2.33 -6.55
N ILE A 103 -3.35 -1.01 -6.71
CA ILE A 103 -4.28 -0.16 -5.96
C ILE A 103 -5.74 -0.54 -6.21
N GLY A 104 -6.44 -0.82 -5.10
CA GLY A 104 -7.85 -1.23 -5.08
C GLY A 104 -8.08 -2.73 -5.25
N LYS A 105 -7.02 -3.53 -5.47
CA LYS A 105 -7.09 -4.99 -5.57
C LYS A 105 -6.60 -5.66 -4.29
N THR A 106 -7.06 -6.89 -4.05
CA THR A 106 -6.50 -7.81 -3.07
C THR A 106 -5.36 -8.62 -3.69
N ASP A 107 -4.58 -9.34 -2.87
CA ASP A 107 -3.53 -10.24 -3.38
C ASP A 107 -4.11 -11.31 -4.32
N MET A 108 -5.29 -11.85 -3.99
CA MET A 108 -5.97 -12.86 -4.78
C MET A 108 -6.51 -12.33 -6.12
N GLU A 109 -6.88 -11.05 -6.20
CA GLU A 109 -7.29 -10.41 -7.46
C GLU A 109 -6.10 -10.05 -8.35
N LEU A 110 -4.89 -10.00 -7.79
CA LEU A 110 -3.65 -9.83 -8.55
C LEU A 110 -3.21 -11.14 -9.18
N ASP A 111 -3.12 -12.20 -8.37
CA ASP A 111 -2.79 -13.54 -8.82
C ASP A 111 -3.28 -14.58 -7.80
N ASP A 112 -4.05 -15.57 -8.25
CA ASP A 112 -4.59 -16.64 -7.40
C ASP A 112 -3.59 -17.79 -7.26
N ASN A 113 -2.68 -17.66 -6.31
CA ASN A 113 -1.68 -18.66 -5.98
C ASN A 113 -1.59 -18.92 -4.46
N GLU A 114 -0.88 -19.98 -4.05
CA GLU A 114 -0.74 -20.35 -2.62
C GLU A 114 -0.06 -19.26 -1.78
N GLY A 115 0.94 -18.57 -2.33
CA GLY A 115 1.64 -17.50 -1.63
C GLY A 115 0.71 -16.32 -1.36
N ASN A 116 -0.08 -15.89 -2.35
CA ASN A 116 -1.05 -14.82 -2.19
C ASN A 116 -2.18 -15.19 -1.23
N ARG A 117 -2.64 -16.47 -1.22
CA ARG A 117 -3.58 -16.97 -0.21
C ARG A 117 -2.98 -16.90 1.20
N ALA A 118 -1.71 -17.30 1.37
CA ALA A 118 -1.01 -17.21 2.65
C ALA A 118 -0.82 -15.77 3.11
N LEU A 119 -0.54 -14.84 2.19
CA LEU A 119 -0.42 -13.41 2.47
C LEU A 119 -1.77 -12.79 2.89
N MET A 120 -2.87 -13.13 2.21
CA MET A 120 -4.22 -12.74 2.62
C MET A 120 -4.55 -13.22 4.02
N LYS A 121 -4.31 -14.52 4.30
CA LYS A 121 -4.54 -15.11 5.61
C LYS A 121 -3.73 -14.42 6.72
N LEU A 122 -2.47 -14.09 6.47
CA LEU A 122 -1.63 -13.32 7.41
C LEU A 122 -2.27 -11.96 7.72
N LYS A 123 -2.74 -11.24 6.72
CA LYS A 123 -3.38 -9.93 6.88
C LYS A 123 -4.71 -10.03 7.63
N GLU A 124 -5.51 -11.06 7.36
CA GLU A 124 -6.76 -11.36 8.09
C GLU A 124 -6.49 -11.61 9.57
N GLU A 125 -5.49 -12.44 9.89
CA GLU A 125 -5.07 -12.71 11.26
C GLU A 125 -4.67 -11.43 11.99
N VAL A 126 -3.93 -10.52 11.35
CA VAL A 126 -3.56 -9.22 11.93
C VAL A 126 -4.78 -8.37 12.27
N LEU A 127 -5.83 -8.36 11.42
CA LEU A 127 -7.08 -7.64 11.70
C LEU A 127 -7.86 -8.25 12.87
N ILE A 128 -7.85 -9.58 12.98
CA ILE A 128 -8.55 -10.32 14.06
C ILE A 128 -7.83 -10.15 15.39
N GLU A 129 -6.53 -10.45 15.41
CA GLU A 129 -5.71 -10.45 16.63
C GLU A 129 -5.32 -9.03 17.07
N LYS A 130 -5.40 -8.05 16.17
CA LYS A 130 -5.06 -6.63 16.40
C LYS A 130 -3.61 -6.45 16.88
N MET A 131 -2.72 -7.33 16.47
CA MET A 131 -1.32 -7.33 16.86
C MET A 131 -0.41 -7.63 15.66
N PRO A 132 0.87 -7.24 15.72
CA PRO A 132 1.83 -7.57 14.68
C PRO A 132 2.07 -9.08 14.56
N ILE A 133 2.17 -9.56 13.32
CA ILE A 133 2.51 -10.96 13.00
C ILE A 133 3.61 -10.95 11.93
N SER A 134 4.57 -11.86 12.07
CA SER A 134 5.60 -12.09 11.05
C SER A 134 5.52 -13.51 10.53
N ARG A 135 5.69 -13.68 9.21
CA ARG A 135 5.62 -14.98 8.55
C ARG A 135 6.49 -15.02 7.29
N VAL A 136 7.11 -16.16 7.04
CA VAL A 136 7.74 -16.40 5.74
C VAL A 136 6.67 -16.81 4.74
N ILE A 137 6.59 -16.10 3.63
CA ILE A 137 5.65 -16.35 2.53
C ILE A 137 6.47 -16.63 1.28
N THR A 138 6.19 -17.73 0.61
CA THR A 138 6.81 -18.10 -0.66
C THR A 138 5.82 -17.86 -1.79
N LEU A 139 6.24 -17.09 -2.78
CA LEU A 139 5.47 -16.78 -3.99
C LEU A 139 6.03 -17.58 -5.17
N PRO A 140 5.20 -18.27 -5.94
CA PRO A 140 5.61 -18.88 -7.19
C PRO A 140 5.85 -17.78 -8.25
N LEU A 141 6.92 -17.92 -9.02
CA LEU A 141 7.25 -17.09 -10.16
C LEU A 141 7.47 -17.96 -11.39
N PRO A 142 7.36 -17.43 -12.61
CA PRO A 142 7.68 -18.19 -13.83
C PRO A 142 9.11 -18.73 -13.86
N SER A 143 10.04 -18.06 -13.17
CA SER A 143 11.47 -18.45 -13.06
C SER A 143 11.80 -19.31 -11.84
N GLY A 144 10.81 -19.70 -11.00
CA GLY A 144 11.02 -20.45 -9.76
C GLY A 144 10.20 -19.89 -8.61
N GLU A 145 10.75 -19.91 -7.41
CA GLU A 145 10.09 -19.42 -6.19
C GLU A 145 10.90 -18.30 -5.54
N ILE A 146 10.21 -17.32 -5.00
CA ILE A 146 10.79 -16.26 -4.18
C ILE A 146 10.17 -16.29 -2.78
N SER A 147 10.99 -16.17 -1.74
CA SER A 147 10.50 -16.16 -0.36
C SER A 147 10.72 -14.78 0.26
N TYR A 148 9.72 -14.30 0.99
CA TYR A 148 9.76 -13.07 1.74
C TYR A 148 9.52 -13.33 3.22
N ASN A 149 10.29 -12.67 4.08
CA ASN A 149 9.88 -12.48 5.47
C ASN A 149 8.92 -11.29 5.50
N VAL A 150 7.65 -11.56 5.77
CA VAL A 150 6.59 -10.54 5.81
C VAL A 150 6.28 -10.20 7.24
N TYR A 151 6.54 -8.95 7.63
CA TYR A 151 6.08 -8.35 8.88
C TYR A 151 4.79 -7.57 8.57
N ALA A 152 3.70 -7.93 9.23
CA ALA A 152 2.40 -7.29 9.08
C ALA A 152 1.90 -6.75 10.42
N HIS A 153 1.31 -5.57 10.44
CA HIS A 153 0.76 -4.97 11.65
C HIS A 153 -0.51 -4.15 11.36
N PRO A 154 -1.38 -3.92 12.37
CA PRO A 154 -2.55 -3.08 12.21
C PRO A 154 -2.16 -1.67 11.77
N LEU A 155 -2.79 -1.15 10.73
CA LEU A 155 -2.66 0.23 10.31
C LEU A 155 -3.70 1.07 11.06
N LEU A 156 -3.23 2.00 11.85
CA LEU A 156 -4.09 2.84 12.69
C LEU A 156 -4.25 4.23 12.08
N ASN A 157 -5.43 4.83 12.26
CA ASN A 157 -5.62 6.26 12.02
C ASN A 157 -5.17 7.08 13.24
N GLU A 158 -5.33 8.40 13.19
CA GLU A 158 -4.93 9.32 14.26
C GLU A 158 -5.73 9.12 15.57
N ASP A 159 -6.93 8.57 15.47
CA ASP A 159 -7.79 8.26 16.61
C ASP A 159 -7.47 6.87 17.22
N GLY A 160 -6.49 6.15 16.69
CA GLY A 160 -6.12 4.80 17.10
C GLY A 160 -7.05 3.70 16.58
N ALA A 161 -7.98 4.01 15.68
CA ALA A 161 -8.84 3.00 15.07
C ALA A 161 -8.09 2.25 13.95
N ILE A 162 -8.32 0.93 13.87
CA ILE A 162 -7.76 0.09 12.80
C ILE A 162 -8.46 0.42 11.50
N ILE A 163 -7.70 0.89 10.51
CA ILE A 163 -8.16 1.23 9.15
C ILE A 163 -7.64 0.27 8.09
N GLY A 164 -6.85 -0.72 8.49
CA GLY A 164 -6.27 -1.70 7.57
C GLY A 164 -5.07 -2.41 8.15
N VAL A 165 -4.21 -2.87 7.24
CA VAL A 165 -2.95 -3.57 7.56
C VAL A 165 -1.80 -2.90 6.82
N ALA A 166 -0.68 -2.68 7.51
CA ALA A 166 0.58 -2.31 6.89
C ALA A 166 1.50 -3.53 6.86
N THR A 167 2.26 -3.69 5.76
CA THR A 167 3.22 -4.77 5.59
C THR A 167 4.58 -4.24 5.17
N ALA A 168 5.63 -4.91 5.69
CA ALA A 168 7.01 -4.79 5.23
C ALA A 168 7.51 -6.20 4.87
N SER A 169 7.83 -6.41 3.60
CA SER A 169 8.28 -7.71 3.09
C SER A 169 9.74 -7.58 2.66
N THR A 170 10.63 -8.41 3.21
CA THR A 170 12.03 -8.47 2.84
C THR A 170 12.33 -9.78 2.15
N GLU A 171 12.98 -9.72 1.00
CA GLU A 171 13.37 -10.91 0.25
C GLU A 171 14.38 -11.74 1.05
N ILE A 172 14.15 -13.05 1.08
CA ILE A 172 15.06 -14.03 1.66
C ILE A 172 15.89 -14.63 0.52
N HIS A 173 17.12 -14.13 0.35
CA HIS A 173 18.05 -14.75 -0.59
C HIS A 173 18.49 -16.12 -0.05
N LYS A 174 18.24 -17.21 -0.79
CA LYS A 174 18.92 -18.47 -0.56
C LYS A 174 20.41 -18.22 -0.83
N ASN A 175 21.23 -18.20 0.23
CA ASN A 175 22.68 -18.09 0.08
C ASN A 175 23.16 -19.20 -0.86
N ARG A 176 23.72 -18.86 -2.02
CA ARG A 176 24.46 -19.76 -2.92
C ARG A 176 25.82 -20.20 -2.35
N ALA A 177 25.96 -20.22 -1.03
CA ALA A 177 27.24 -20.46 -0.36
C ALA A 177 27.55 -21.94 -0.10
N ASN A 178 26.96 -22.93 -0.80
CA ASN A 178 27.29 -24.35 -0.62
C ASN A 178 27.38 -25.16 -1.93
N GLU A 179 27.73 -24.55 -3.06
CA GLU A 179 28.00 -25.35 -4.29
C GLU A 179 29.44 -25.22 -4.80
N GLU A 180 30.42 -24.96 -3.93
CA GLU A 180 31.84 -25.13 -4.26
C GLU A 180 32.57 -25.76 -3.06
N ILE A 181 32.52 -27.09 -2.94
CA ILE A 181 33.60 -27.95 -2.38
C ILE A 181 33.62 -29.24 -3.19
#